data_f01d6aba34c7d2592426898cb2f7f428
#
_entry.id   f01d6aba34c7d2592426898cb2f7f428
#
_cell.length_a   1.000
_cell.length_b   1.000
_cell.length_c   1.000
_cell.angle_alpha   90.00
_cell.angle_beta   90.00
_cell.angle_gamma   90.00
#
_symmetry.space_group_name_H-M   'P 1'
#
loop_
_entity.id
_entity.type
_entity.pdbx_description
1 polymer ?
#
loop_
_entity_poly.entity_id
_entity_poly.type
_entity_poly.pdbx_seq_one_letter_code
_entity_poly.pdbx_strand_id
1 'polypeptide(L)'
;LALYSKSQDILLYEEQYLEIAEYLREIMNIHPKVEHAKGKTTKHWILQEDRMKFENKDKEKSSSLLPVVSACVNHPGFKYKLEELKTVNICQFMDSVNRIQKYEQGTAALKGVYSGFVSAKDIPNELINFMGEI
;
A
#
# COMPACT_ATOMS: atom_id res chain seq x y z
N LEU A 1 -8.05 -26.74 5.82
CA LEU A 1 -7.09 -26.18 6.77
C LEU A 1 -7.84 -25.29 7.74
N ALA A 2 -7.47 -25.30 9.02
CA ALA A 2 -8.04 -24.39 10.01
C ALA A 2 -6.90 -23.77 10.85
N LEU A 3 -7.01 -22.47 11.14
CA LEU A 3 -6.09 -21.75 12.00
C LEU A 3 -6.74 -21.55 13.36
N TYR A 4 -6.06 -21.93 14.43
CA TYR A 4 -6.56 -21.79 15.79
C TYR A 4 -5.66 -20.87 16.61
N SER A 5 -6.24 -19.82 17.19
CA SER A 5 -5.56 -18.95 18.13
C SER A 5 -5.91 -19.35 19.55
N LYS A 6 -4.96 -19.98 20.24
CA LYS A 6 -5.13 -20.44 21.63
C LYS A 6 -5.34 -19.28 22.64
N SER A 7 -4.80 -18.10 22.35
CA SER A 7 -4.89 -16.95 23.24
C SER A 7 -6.24 -16.22 23.19
N GLN A 8 -6.94 -16.32 22.06
CA GLN A 8 -8.20 -15.62 21.81
C GLN A 8 -9.39 -16.58 21.66
N ASP A 9 -9.12 -17.90 21.72
CA ASP A 9 -10.11 -18.96 21.49
C ASP A 9 -10.87 -18.80 20.16
N ILE A 10 -10.13 -18.39 19.11
CA ILE A 10 -10.69 -18.14 17.78
C ILE A 10 -10.25 -19.25 16.85
N LEU A 11 -11.22 -19.90 16.19
CA LEU A 11 -11.00 -20.86 15.12
C LEU A 11 -11.41 -20.24 13.79
N LEU A 12 -10.47 -20.16 12.85
CA LEU A 12 -10.71 -19.66 11.48
C LEU A 12 -10.61 -20.80 10.49
N TYR A 13 -11.67 -21.02 9.74
CA TYR A 13 -11.68 -21.91 8.60
C TYR A 13 -11.09 -21.21 7.37
N GLU A 14 -10.71 -22.02 6.35
CA GLU A 14 -10.04 -21.52 5.16
C GLU A 14 -10.83 -20.42 4.43
N GLU A 15 -12.15 -20.56 4.32
CA GLU A 15 -13.03 -19.58 3.70
C GLU A 15 -12.96 -18.22 4.43
N GLN A 16 -13.12 -18.26 5.76
CA GLN A 16 -13.05 -17.05 6.60
C GLN A 16 -11.66 -16.40 6.55
N TYR A 17 -10.60 -17.21 6.50
CA TYR A 17 -9.25 -16.70 6.34
C TYR A 17 -9.06 -15.96 5.01
N LEU A 18 -9.60 -16.51 3.91
CA LEU A 18 -9.51 -15.88 2.60
C LEU A 18 -10.27 -14.55 2.55
N GLU A 19 -11.47 -14.49 3.09
CA GLU A 19 -12.26 -13.25 3.20
C GLU A 19 -11.53 -12.17 4.03
N ILE A 20 -11.00 -12.55 5.19
CA ILE A 20 -10.23 -11.62 6.04
C ILE A 20 -8.95 -11.16 5.33
N ALA A 21 -8.25 -12.08 4.65
CA ALA A 21 -7.03 -11.74 3.93
C ALA A 21 -7.30 -10.79 2.75
N GLU A 22 -8.39 -10.98 2.03
CA GLU A 22 -8.81 -10.09 0.94
C GLU A 22 -9.17 -8.71 1.49
N TYR A 23 -9.99 -8.65 2.51
CA TYR A 23 -10.35 -7.40 3.20
C TYR A 23 -9.12 -6.61 3.69
N LEU A 24 -8.16 -7.31 4.31
CA LEU A 24 -6.92 -6.69 4.77
C LEU A 24 -6.06 -6.18 3.59
N ARG A 25 -6.01 -6.90 2.48
CA ARG A 25 -5.31 -6.45 1.27
C ARG A 25 -5.93 -5.19 0.69
N GLU A 26 -7.25 -5.13 0.60
CA GLU A 26 -7.96 -3.94 0.13
C GLU A 26 -7.68 -2.73 1.02
N ILE A 27 -7.85 -2.86 2.35
CA ILE A 27 -7.58 -1.77 3.31
C ILE A 27 -6.14 -1.28 3.22
N MET A 28 -5.19 -2.20 3.11
CA MET A 28 -3.76 -1.88 3.09
C MET A 28 -3.26 -1.51 1.68
N ASN A 29 -4.14 -1.50 0.68
CA ASN A 29 -3.81 -1.27 -0.72
C ASN A 29 -2.69 -2.20 -1.23
N ILE A 30 -2.72 -3.46 -0.77
CA ILE A 30 -1.75 -4.49 -1.16
C ILE A 30 -2.29 -5.24 -2.37
N HIS A 31 -1.86 -4.84 -3.56
CA HIS A 31 -2.20 -5.56 -4.79
C HIS A 31 -1.12 -6.58 -5.13
N PRO A 32 -1.51 -7.83 -5.50
CA PRO A 32 -0.55 -8.81 -5.95
C PRO A 32 0.07 -8.33 -7.26
N LYS A 33 1.39 -8.24 -7.28
CA LYS A 33 2.13 -7.91 -8.50
C LYS A 33 2.16 -9.14 -9.39
N VAL A 34 1.33 -9.16 -10.44
CA VAL A 34 1.35 -10.23 -11.44
C VAL A 34 2.39 -9.89 -12.49
N GLU A 35 3.53 -10.57 -12.48
CA GLU A 35 4.58 -10.41 -13.46
C GLU A 35 4.46 -11.47 -14.55
N HIS A 36 4.30 -11.02 -15.80
CA HIS A 36 4.29 -11.90 -16.97
C HIS A 36 5.63 -11.87 -17.67
N ALA A 37 6.33 -13.01 -17.68
CA ALA A 37 7.57 -13.15 -18.40
C ALA A 37 7.31 -13.23 -19.91
N LYS A 38 7.85 -12.30 -20.68
CA LYS A 38 7.76 -12.26 -22.16
C LYS A 38 8.64 -13.32 -22.86
N GLY A 39 9.53 -14.02 -22.13
CA GLY A 39 10.44 -15.02 -22.67
C GLY A 39 11.12 -15.86 -21.60
N LYS A 40 11.82 -16.92 -22.04
CA LYS A 40 12.51 -17.87 -21.15
C LYS A 40 13.56 -17.21 -20.26
N THR A 41 14.33 -16.26 -20.82
CA THR A 41 15.38 -15.51 -20.11
C THR A 41 14.77 -14.62 -19.03
N THR A 42 13.71 -13.87 -19.35
CA THR A 42 12.98 -13.02 -18.39
C THR A 42 12.39 -13.85 -17.27
N LYS A 43 11.80 -15.02 -17.60
CA LYS A 43 11.29 -15.95 -16.58
C LYS A 43 12.38 -16.42 -15.62
N HIS A 44 13.57 -16.76 -16.17
CA HIS A 44 14.71 -17.18 -15.34
C HIS A 44 15.15 -16.08 -14.37
N TRP A 45 15.24 -14.82 -14.83
CA TRP A 45 15.62 -13.69 -13.99
C TRP A 45 14.60 -13.40 -12.89
N ILE A 46 13.29 -13.41 -13.21
CA ILE A 46 12.22 -13.23 -12.23
C ILE A 46 12.30 -14.30 -11.15
N LEU A 47 12.44 -15.57 -11.54
CA LEU A 47 12.56 -16.69 -10.58
C LEU A 47 13.82 -16.57 -9.71
N GLN A 48 14.93 -16.09 -10.26
CA GLN A 48 16.17 -15.89 -9.51
C GLN A 48 16.05 -14.73 -8.53
N GLU A 49 15.41 -13.64 -8.94
CA GLU A 49 15.11 -12.52 -8.06
C GLU A 49 14.21 -12.92 -6.90
N ASP A 50 13.15 -13.68 -7.16
CA ASP A 50 12.25 -14.18 -6.13
C ASP A 50 12.94 -15.12 -5.14
N ARG A 51 13.84 -15.98 -5.62
CA ARG A 51 14.67 -16.82 -4.74
C ARG A 51 15.57 -15.98 -3.84
N MET A 52 16.25 -14.99 -4.39
CA MET A 52 17.11 -14.09 -3.60
C MET A 52 16.30 -13.29 -2.56
N LYS A 53 15.10 -12.82 -2.92
CA LYS A 53 14.19 -12.14 -1.98
C LYS A 53 13.76 -13.10 -0.86
N PHE A 54 13.44 -14.34 -1.20
CA PHE A 54 13.05 -15.36 -0.23
C PHE A 54 14.20 -15.70 0.74
N GLU A 55 15.41 -15.90 0.22
CA GLU A 55 16.62 -16.21 1.04
C GLU A 55 17.03 -15.06 1.95
N ASN A 56 16.75 -13.80 1.52
CA ASN A 56 17.06 -12.60 2.32
C ASN A 56 15.91 -12.18 3.25
N LYS A 57 14.74 -12.80 3.17
CA LYS A 57 13.54 -12.46 3.96
C LYS A 57 13.79 -12.44 5.47
N ASP A 58 14.66 -13.29 5.97
CA ASP A 58 15.01 -13.34 7.40
C ASP A 58 15.99 -12.25 7.83
N LYS A 59 16.65 -11.59 6.88
CA LYS A 59 17.61 -10.50 7.16
C LYS A 59 16.93 -9.14 7.28
N GLU A 60 15.79 -8.95 6.60
CA GLU A 60 15.01 -7.72 6.64
C GLU A 60 13.82 -7.83 7.59
N LYS A 61 14.08 -7.82 8.91
CA LYS A 61 13.04 -7.72 9.95
C LYS A 61 12.54 -6.28 10.18
N SER A 62 12.64 -5.39 9.19
CA SER A 62 12.09 -4.05 9.33
C SER A 62 10.59 -4.07 9.07
N SER A 63 9.82 -3.51 9.99
CA SER A 63 8.37 -3.32 9.77
C SER A 63 8.16 -2.39 8.57
N SER A 64 7.42 -2.85 7.57
CA SER A 64 7.04 -2.01 6.43
C SER A 64 6.12 -0.82 6.82
N LEU A 65 5.45 -0.93 7.96
CA LEU A 65 4.54 0.09 8.49
C LEU A 65 5.29 1.27 9.12
N LEU A 66 6.42 1.04 9.78
CA LEU A 66 7.17 2.11 10.48
C LEU A 66 7.61 3.25 9.56
N PRO A 67 8.17 3.01 8.36
CA PRO A 67 8.48 4.09 7.42
C PRO A 67 7.25 4.89 7.00
N VAL A 68 6.11 4.22 6.79
CA VAL A 68 4.84 4.89 6.42
C VAL A 68 4.35 5.78 7.56
N VAL A 69 4.36 5.26 8.78
CA VAL A 69 3.99 6.03 9.98
C VAL A 69 4.90 7.26 10.11
N SER A 70 6.22 7.07 9.98
CA SER A 70 7.19 8.17 10.05
C SER A 70 6.95 9.23 8.98
N ALA A 71 6.71 8.81 7.73
CA ALA A 71 6.41 9.72 6.64
C ALA A 71 5.13 10.52 6.89
N CYS A 72 4.07 9.86 7.35
CA CYS A 72 2.79 10.52 7.64
C CYS A 72 2.90 11.53 8.78
N VAL A 73 3.50 11.16 9.90
CA VAL A 73 3.62 12.06 11.08
C VAL A 73 4.43 13.31 10.75
N ASN A 74 5.40 13.21 9.84
CA ASN A 74 6.20 14.35 9.40
C ASN A 74 5.57 15.12 8.21
N HIS A 75 4.45 14.63 7.67
CA HIS A 75 3.77 15.31 6.56
C HIS A 75 2.86 16.43 7.05
N PRO A 76 2.95 17.67 6.51
CA PRO A 76 2.19 18.82 7.00
C PRO A 76 0.66 18.67 6.86
N GLY A 77 0.19 17.83 5.94
CA GLY A 77 -1.23 17.56 5.75
C GLY A 77 -1.79 16.43 6.63
N PHE A 78 -0.96 15.77 7.44
CA PHE A 78 -1.40 14.70 8.32
C PHE A 78 -1.90 15.26 9.65
N LYS A 79 -3.12 14.87 10.05
CA LYS A 79 -3.79 15.49 11.21
C LYS A 79 -3.52 14.84 12.55
N TYR A 80 -2.99 13.60 12.57
CA TYR A 80 -2.77 12.86 13.81
C TYR A 80 -1.33 13.00 14.28
N LYS A 81 -1.15 13.15 15.60
CA LYS A 81 0.16 13.05 16.25
C LYS A 81 0.53 11.59 16.48
N LEU A 82 1.83 11.32 16.66
CA LEU A 82 2.35 9.96 16.88
C LEU A 82 1.66 9.24 18.07
N GLU A 83 1.34 9.98 19.12
CA GLU A 83 0.67 9.44 20.31
C GLU A 83 -0.78 9.04 20.01
N GLU A 84 -1.48 9.82 19.19
CA GLU A 84 -2.86 9.58 18.81
C GLU A 84 -3.00 8.35 17.91
N LEU A 85 -1.96 8.04 17.12
CA LEU A 85 -1.95 6.87 16.23
C LEU A 85 -2.12 5.54 16.95
N LYS A 86 -1.82 5.46 18.25
CA LYS A 86 -2.05 4.24 19.05
C LYS A 86 -3.53 3.88 19.20
N THR A 87 -4.40 4.84 19.04
CA THR A 87 -5.87 4.69 19.21
C THR A 87 -6.63 4.79 17.89
N VAL A 88 -5.97 5.22 16.81
CA VAL A 88 -6.58 5.31 15.48
C VAL A 88 -6.75 3.92 14.88
N ASN A 89 -7.91 3.66 14.29
CA ASN A 89 -8.17 2.43 13.56
C ASN A 89 -7.26 2.36 12.32
N ILE A 90 -6.76 1.16 12.00
CA ILE A 90 -5.88 0.94 10.84
C ILE A 90 -6.53 1.39 9.53
N CYS A 91 -7.84 1.20 9.36
CA CYS A 91 -8.58 1.65 8.18
C CYS A 91 -8.54 3.18 8.03
N GLN A 92 -8.77 3.91 9.13
CA GLN A 92 -8.69 5.38 9.14
C GLN A 92 -7.27 5.89 8.87
N PHE A 93 -6.27 5.17 9.40
CA PHE A 93 -4.87 5.49 9.13
C PHE A 93 -4.55 5.31 7.64
N MET A 94 -4.90 4.15 7.06
CA MET A 94 -4.61 3.85 5.66
C MET A 94 -5.41 4.75 4.70
N ASP A 95 -6.68 5.08 5.02
CA ASP A 95 -7.43 6.08 4.27
C ASP A 95 -6.71 7.44 4.25
N SER A 96 -6.19 7.87 5.40
CA SER A 96 -5.42 9.12 5.49
C SER A 96 -4.13 9.07 4.66
N VAL A 97 -3.43 7.93 4.65
CA VAL A 97 -2.23 7.70 3.81
C VAL A 97 -2.59 7.84 2.33
N ASN A 98 -3.63 7.12 1.89
CA ASN A 98 -4.07 7.11 0.51
C ASN A 98 -4.53 8.52 0.05
N ARG A 99 -5.24 9.25 0.91
CA ARG A 99 -5.67 10.64 0.65
C ARG A 99 -4.50 11.59 0.48
N ILE A 100 -3.49 11.49 1.35
CA ILE A 100 -2.27 12.29 1.24
C ILE A 100 -1.56 11.98 -0.07
N GLN A 101 -1.36 10.71 -0.40
CA GLN A 101 -0.70 10.32 -1.66
C GLN A 101 -1.46 10.86 -2.87
N LYS A 102 -2.78 10.70 -2.90
CA LYS A 102 -3.63 11.19 -4.00
C LYS A 102 -3.54 12.72 -4.13
N TYR A 103 -3.56 13.43 -3.01
CA TYR A 103 -3.42 14.88 -2.98
C TYR A 103 -2.05 15.36 -3.50
N GLU A 104 -0.97 14.74 -3.04
CA GLU A 104 0.39 15.08 -3.49
C GLU A 104 0.60 14.78 -4.98
N GLN A 105 0.11 13.64 -5.46
CA GLN A 105 0.16 13.29 -6.88
C GLN A 105 -0.63 14.27 -7.75
N GLY A 106 -1.87 14.59 -7.35
CA GLY A 106 -2.69 15.58 -8.04
C GLY A 106 -2.06 16.97 -8.06
N THR A 107 -1.51 17.39 -6.92
CA THR A 107 -0.81 18.68 -6.81
C THR A 107 0.43 18.72 -7.68
N ALA A 108 1.23 17.66 -7.72
CA ALA A 108 2.40 17.56 -8.59
C ALA A 108 2.02 17.61 -10.08
N ALA A 109 0.95 16.88 -10.45
CA ALA A 109 0.42 16.90 -11.82
C ALA A 109 -0.05 18.30 -12.24
N LEU A 110 -0.81 18.99 -11.39
CA LEU A 110 -1.26 20.36 -11.64
C LEU A 110 -0.09 21.35 -11.74
N LYS A 111 0.93 21.24 -10.89
CA LYS A 111 2.16 22.03 -11.01
C LYS A 111 2.86 21.80 -12.35
N GLY A 112 2.90 20.55 -12.84
CA GLY A 112 3.43 20.21 -14.16
C GLY A 112 2.67 20.91 -15.29
N VAL A 113 1.34 20.99 -15.19
CA VAL A 113 0.51 21.73 -16.17
C VAL A 113 0.77 23.23 -16.12
N TYR A 114 0.74 23.83 -14.93
CA TYR A 114 0.93 25.27 -14.77
C TYR A 114 2.33 25.73 -15.18
N SER A 115 3.33 24.87 -15.04
CA SER A 115 4.68 25.16 -15.52
C SER A 115 4.90 24.88 -17.02
N GLY A 116 3.88 24.36 -17.72
CA GLY A 116 3.94 24.08 -19.14
C GLY A 116 4.70 22.81 -19.55
N PHE A 117 5.14 21.99 -18.57
CA PHE A 117 5.85 20.73 -18.85
C PHE A 117 4.93 19.60 -19.28
N VAL A 118 3.66 19.64 -18.85
CA VAL A 118 2.69 18.57 -19.13
C VAL A 118 1.42 19.22 -19.71
N SER A 119 0.83 18.61 -20.74
CA SER A 119 -0.46 19.04 -21.25
C SER A 119 -1.58 18.58 -20.33
N ALA A 120 -2.54 19.45 -20.04
CA ALA A 120 -3.71 19.13 -19.23
C ALA A 120 -4.52 17.94 -19.77
N LYS A 121 -4.46 17.70 -21.09
CA LYS A 121 -5.16 16.60 -21.76
C LYS A 121 -4.53 15.23 -21.48
N ASP A 122 -3.26 15.22 -21.08
CA ASP A 122 -2.50 13.99 -20.84
C ASP A 122 -2.61 13.51 -19.40
N ILE A 123 -3.28 14.29 -18.53
CA ILE A 123 -3.47 13.94 -17.13
C ILE A 123 -4.85 13.28 -16.96
N PRO A 124 -4.90 12.06 -16.41
CA PRO A 124 -6.17 11.41 -16.07
C PRO A 124 -6.97 12.25 -15.05
N ASN A 125 -8.28 12.41 -15.27
CA ASN A 125 -9.14 13.14 -14.35
C ASN A 125 -9.14 12.57 -12.93
N GLU A 126 -8.96 11.26 -12.79
CA GLU A 126 -8.85 10.55 -11.51
C GLU A 126 -7.68 11.01 -10.68
N LEU A 127 -6.58 11.39 -11.33
CA LEU A 127 -5.38 11.89 -10.65
C LEU A 127 -5.59 13.29 -10.06
N ILE A 128 -6.41 14.12 -10.73
CA ILE A 128 -6.70 15.49 -10.29
C ILE A 128 -7.83 15.52 -9.28
N ASN A 129 -8.76 14.56 -9.38
CA ASN A 129 -9.90 14.46 -8.47
C ASN A 129 -9.51 13.82 -7.15
N PHE A 130 -8.79 14.56 -6.31
CA PHE A 130 -8.39 14.10 -4.97
C PHE A 130 -9.55 13.93 -3.98
N MET A 131 -10.77 14.33 -4.34
CA MET A 131 -12.00 14.11 -3.56
C MET A 131 -12.78 12.86 -4.02
N GLY A 132 -12.36 12.23 -5.12
CA GLY A 132 -12.98 10.99 -5.61
C GLY A 132 -12.66 9.78 -4.73
N GLU A 133 -13.20 8.62 -5.13
CA GLU A 133 -12.89 7.32 -4.48
C GLU A 133 -11.40 7.02 -4.52
N ILE A 134 -10.93 6.28 -3.51
CA ILE A 134 -9.53 5.86 -3.34
C ILE A 134 -9.41 4.43 -3.79
#